data_0c2f054db10a493ded07873ae4ce6187
#
_entry.id   0c2f054db10a493ded07873ae4ce6187
#
_cell.length_a   1.000
_cell.length_b   1.000
_cell.length_c   1.000
_cell.angle_alpha   90.00
_cell.angle_beta   90.00
_cell.angle_gamma   90.00
#
_symmetry.space_group_name_H-M   'P 1'
#
loop_
_entity.id
_entity.type
_entity.pdbx_description
1 polymer ?
#
loop_
_entity_poly.entity_id
_entity_poly.type
_entity_poly.pdbx_seq_one_letter_code
_entity_poly.pdbx_strand_id
1 'polypeptide(L)'
;TGFAKKGTHSVGVARQYSGTLGRVDNCQVLVTTHYVDRAFDWPITSRLYLPQAWTKDRGRSAAAMVPKEVGFQTKGEIALELIDRGIDARVQTRAVVADAGYGDQPTFLDGLEDRCLPHVVGVSSSIRFRLAEEVEQDPGDEPPPPYQGVGRPRKAKTLEDRVPSRQASTILEDLPDDAWHTIAWREASKGALVKRFARVRVYRVGRRGAALPSAGWLIGERPVEGRQGERKYYFAWGLDRMSLEDQIELAHSRWIIERFYQDAKGELGLDDYEGRFWPGMHRHVALVMLAHSYLALRQSYGPEITEPARTGRSQAQEPTHPPAPTRGFPPEAAAKPGRTQKSGS
;
A
#
# COMPACT_ATOMS: atom_id res chain seq x y z
N THR A 1 8.05 -8.14 -4.71
CA THR A 1 8.44 -9.56 -4.79
C THR A 1 9.94 -9.72 -4.87
N GLY A 2 10.48 -10.88 -4.46
CA GLY A 2 11.90 -11.22 -4.51
C GLY A 2 12.20 -12.32 -5.52
N PHE A 3 13.41 -12.26 -6.12
CA PHE A 3 13.96 -13.25 -7.04
C PHE A 3 15.26 -13.79 -6.47
N ALA A 4 15.29 -15.06 -6.06
CA ALA A 4 16.51 -15.69 -5.59
C ALA A 4 17.57 -15.71 -6.70
N LYS A 5 18.81 -15.40 -6.38
CA LYS A 5 19.93 -15.41 -7.32
C LYS A 5 21.15 -16.10 -6.70
N LYS A 6 21.82 -16.94 -7.47
CA LYS A 6 23.03 -17.63 -7.01
C LYS A 6 24.29 -16.74 -7.11
N GLY A 7 24.33 -15.85 -8.09
CA GLY A 7 25.47 -14.98 -8.38
C GLY A 7 25.39 -13.60 -7.73
N THR A 8 26.46 -12.82 -7.86
CA THR A 8 26.58 -11.46 -7.30
C THR A 8 26.57 -10.37 -8.37
N HIS A 9 26.49 -10.72 -9.65
CA HIS A 9 26.65 -9.77 -10.76
C HIS A 9 25.35 -9.19 -11.31
N SER A 10 24.19 -9.82 -11.07
CA SER A 10 22.91 -9.29 -11.53
C SER A 10 22.60 -7.97 -10.82
N VAL A 11 22.13 -6.99 -11.59
CA VAL A 11 21.82 -5.65 -11.07
C VAL A 11 20.88 -5.70 -9.87
N GLY A 12 21.20 -4.97 -8.80
CA GLY A 12 20.36 -4.91 -7.60
C GLY A 12 20.42 -6.15 -6.69
N VAL A 13 21.23 -7.17 -7.03
CA VAL A 13 21.39 -8.35 -6.18
C VAL A 13 22.18 -8.03 -4.90
N ALA A 14 21.66 -8.48 -3.78
CA ALA A 14 22.30 -8.38 -2.47
C ALA A 14 21.70 -9.40 -1.50
N ARG A 15 22.39 -9.67 -0.37
CA ARG A 15 21.76 -10.33 0.77
C ARG A 15 20.77 -9.37 1.41
N GLN A 16 19.51 -9.64 1.25
CA GLN A 16 18.41 -8.81 1.75
C GLN A 16 17.18 -9.66 2.05
N TYR A 17 16.28 -9.13 2.88
CA TYR A 17 15.03 -9.82 3.18
C TYR A 17 14.15 -9.91 1.92
N SER A 18 13.71 -11.11 1.63
CA SER A 18 12.74 -11.42 0.57
C SER A 18 11.47 -11.97 1.21
N GLY A 19 10.36 -11.26 1.08
CA GLY A 19 9.04 -11.73 1.53
C GLY A 19 8.64 -13.06 0.87
N THR A 20 9.01 -13.26 -0.40
CA THR A 20 8.76 -14.51 -1.13
C THR A 20 9.49 -15.72 -0.53
N LEU A 21 10.71 -15.50 -0.02
CA LEU A 21 11.52 -16.55 0.59
C LEU A 21 11.32 -16.65 2.12
N GLY A 22 10.63 -15.70 2.73
CA GLY A 22 10.41 -15.60 4.17
C GLY A 22 11.71 -15.39 5.00
N ARG A 23 12.84 -15.08 4.35
CA ARG A 23 14.16 -14.98 4.99
C ARG A 23 15.08 -13.98 4.27
N VAL A 24 16.21 -13.66 4.92
CA VAL A 24 17.32 -12.94 4.29
C VAL A 24 18.09 -13.90 3.38
N ASP A 25 18.10 -13.59 2.08
CA ASP A 25 18.80 -14.40 1.08
C ASP A 25 19.41 -13.51 0.01
N ASN A 26 20.26 -14.09 -0.85
CA ASN A 26 20.83 -13.41 -2.01
C ASN A 26 19.75 -13.27 -3.10
N CYS A 27 19.20 -12.08 -3.25
CA CYS A 27 18.06 -11.86 -4.14
C CYS A 27 18.04 -10.45 -4.74
N GLN A 28 17.28 -10.31 -5.82
CA GLN A 28 16.79 -9.03 -6.33
C GLN A 28 15.39 -8.79 -5.76
N VAL A 29 14.99 -7.54 -5.57
CA VAL A 29 13.64 -7.18 -5.11
C VAL A 29 13.02 -6.20 -6.09
N LEU A 30 11.80 -6.52 -6.53
CA LEU A 30 10.99 -5.68 -7.39
C LEU A 30 9.84 -5.06 -6.58
N VAL A 31 9.65 -3.76 -6.71
CA VAL A 31 8.47 -3.04 -6.24
C VAL A 31 7.53 -2.85 -7.42
N THR A 32 6.24 -3.12 -7.24
CA THR A 32 5.22 -2.94 -8.28
C THR A 32 3.98 -2.28 -7.71
N THR A 33 3.24 -1.60 -8.56
CA THR A 33 1.89 -1.13 -8.27
C THR A 33 0.89 -1.79 -9.21
N HIS A 34 -0.29 -2.10 -8.68
CA HIS A 34 -1.37 -2.75 -9.39
C HIS A 34 -2.66 -1.99 -9.20
N TYR A 35 -3.46 -1.90 -10.23
CA TYR A 35 -4.87 -1.53 -10.14
C TYR A 35 -5.68 -2.80 -9.90
N VAL A 36 -6.63 -2.72 -9.00
CA VAL A 36 -7.52 -3.84 -8.65
C VAL A 36 -8.93 -3.31 -8.49
N ASP A 37 -9.87 -3.91 -9.17
CA ASP A 37 -11.29 -3.75 -8.95
C ASP A 37 -12.01 -5.11 -8.92
N ARG A 38 -13.35 -5.10 -8.94
CA ARG A 38 -14.14 -6.34 -8.91
C ARG A 38 -14.09 -7.14 -10.22
N ALA A 39 -13.74 -6.51 -11.33
CA ALA A 39 -13.78 -7.12 -12.66
C ALA A 39 -12.41 -7.66 -13.07
N PHE A 40 -11.34 -6.96 -12.77
CA PHE A 40 -9.98 -7.34 -13.19
C PHE A 40 -8.89 -6.72 -12.30
N ASP A 41 -7.70 -7.29 -12.42
CA ASP A 41 -6.47 -6.76 -11.86
C ASP A 41 -5.47 -6.41 -12.97
N TRP A 42 -4.68 -5.37 -12.72
CA TRP A 42 -3.82 -4.79 -13.75
C TRP A 42 -2.50 -4.31 -13.16
N PRO A 43 -1.36 -4.87 -13.57
CA PRO A 43 -0.06 -4.33 -13.20
C PRO A 43 0.17 -2.97 -13.89
N ILE A 44 0.42 -1.90 -13.12
CA ILE A 44 0.57 -0.55 -13.66
C ILE A 44 2.03 -0.20 -13.89
N THR A 45 2.82 -0.22 -12.82
CA THR A 45 4.22 0.20 -12.86
C THR A 45 5.10 -0.71 -12.01
N SER A 46 6.40 -0.70 -12.31
CA SER A 46 7.38 -1.48 -11.56
C SER A 46 8.73 -0.80 -11.53
N ARG A 47 9.52 -1.09 -10.49
CA ARG A 47 10.91 -0.67 -10.39
C ARG A 47 11.73 -1.65 -9.57
N LEU A 48 12.93 -1.98 -10.08
CA LEU A 48 13.90 -2.76 -9.34
C LEU A 48 14.45 -1.95 -8.16
N TYR A 49 14.36 -2.50 -6.96
CA TYR A 49 15.01 -1.93 -5.78
C TYR A 49 16.54 -2.04 -5.91
N LEU A 50 17.23 -0.93 -5.77
CA LEU A 50 18.67 -0.88 -5.81
C LEU A 50 19.23 -0.66 -4.41
N PRO A 51 19.82 -1.71 -3.78
CA PRO A 51 20.39 -1.60 -2.45
C PRO A 51 21.48 -0.51 -2.35
N GLN A 52 21.63 0.08 -1.16
CA GLN A 52 22.60 1.17 -0.96
C GLN A 52 24.04 0.81 -1.35
N ALA A 53 24.43 -0.45 -1.21
CA ALA A 53 25.75 -0.94 -1.64
C ALA A 53 25.97 -0.78 -3.16
N TRP A 54 24.90 -0.88 -3.97
CA TRP A 54 24.97 -0.64 -5.40
C TRP A 54 25.11 0.85 -5.72
N THR A 55 24.32 1.71 -5.08
CA THR A 55 24.34 3.15 -5.36
C THR A 55 25.64 3.83 -4.90
N LYS A 56 26.31 3.26 -3.89
CA LYS A 56 27.65 3.69 -3.45
C LYS A 56 28.75 3.26 -4.40
N ASP A 57 28.64 2.09 -5.04
CA ASP A 57 29.60 1.58 -6.02
C ASP A 57 29.20 2.04 -7.43
N ARG A 58 29.69 3.23 -7.79
CA ARG A 58 29.40 3.84 -9.10
C ARG A 58 29.99 3.04 -10.27
N GLY A 59 31.12 2.37 -10.08
CA GLY A 59 31.71 1.50 -11.10
C GLY A 59 30.83 0.30 -11.41
N ARG A 60 30.38 -0.40 -10.36
CA ARG A 60 29.48 -1.53 -10.47
C ARG A 60 28.13 -1.13 -11.09
N SER A 61 27.58 0.00 -10.66
CA SER A 61 26.32 0.54 -11.21
C SER A 61 26.45 0.87 -12.69
N ALA A 62 27.55 1.54 -13.11
CA ALA A 62 27.80 1.86 -14.50
C ALA A 62 28.00 0.60 -15.36
N ALA A 63 28.73 -0.40 -14.87
CA ALA A 63 28.92 -1.68 -15.54
C ALA A 63 27.58 -2.45 -15.74
N ALA A 64 26.63 -2.26 -14.83
CA ALA A 64 25.28 -2.81 -14.95
C ALA A 64 24.31 -1.91 -15.71
N MET A 65 24.80 -0.81 -16.32
CA MET A 65 24.01 0.15 -17.09
C MET A 65 22.88 0.81 -16.26
N VAL A 66 23.12 1.04 -14.95
CA VAL A 66 22.20 1.81 -14.11
C VAL A 66 22.31 3.28 -14.50
N PRO A 67 21.20 3.98 -14.78
CA PRO A 67 21.20 5.41 -15.08
C PRO A 67 21.85 6.23 -13.95
N LYS A 68 22.59 7.29 -14.30
CA LYS A 68 23.37 8.09 -13.33
C LYS A 68 22.49 8.80 -12.29
N GLU A 69 21.28 9.13 -12.68
CA GLU A 69 20.25 9.77 -11.87
C GLU A 69 19.61 8.83 -10.83
N VAL A 70 19.76 7.51 -10.99
CA VAL A 70 19.22 6.54 -10.05
C VAL A 70 20.07 6.54 -8.78
N GLY A 71 19.50 7.16 -7.73
CA GLY A 71 20.05 7.17 -6.38
C GLY A 71 19.48 6.03 -5.51
N PHE A 72 19.93 6.00 -4.26
CA PHE A 72 19.32 5.12 -3.27
C PHE A 72 17.94 5.65 -2.88
N GLN A 73 16.96 4.76 -2.89
CA GLN A 73 15.62 4.97 -2.37
C GLN A 73 15.20 3.72 -1.58
N THR A 74 14.48 3.94 -0.50
CA THR A 74 13.82 2.86 0.24
C THR A 74 12.69 2.26 -0.61
N LYS A 75 12.22 1.06 -0.27
CA LYS A 75 11.08 0.43 -0.96
C LYS A 75 9.81 1.29 -0.84
N GLY A 76 9.61 1.97 0.30
CA GLY A 76 8.49 2.90 0.52
C GLY A 76 8.55 4.12 -0.40
N GLU A 77 9.73 4.75 -0.54
CA GLU A 77 9.92 5.88 -1.47
C GLU A 77 9.71 5.46 -2.93
N ILE A 78 10.19 4.28 -3.32
CA ILE A 78 9.93 3.73 -4.65
C ILE A 78 8.42 3.50 -4.85
N ALA A 79 7.72 2.93 -3.86
CA ALA A 79 6.28 2.69 -3.96
C ALA A 79 5.50 3.99 -4.12
N LEU A 80 5.85 5.07 -3.37
CA LEU A 80 5.24 6.39 -3.54
C LEU A 80 5.49 6.97 -4.93
N GLU A 81 6.72 6.88 -5.46
CA GLU A 81 7.03 7.30 -6.83
C GLU A 81 6.22 6.53 -7.88
N LEU A 82 6.04 5.21 -7.70
CA LEU A 82 5.23 4.40 -8.62
C LEU A 82 3.73 4.75 -8.53
N ILE A 83 3.24 5.08 -7.35
CA ILE A 83 1.86 5.59 -7.15
C ILE A 83 1.69 6.93 -7.87
N ASP A 84 2.64 7.87 -7.72
CA ASP A 84 2.62 9.16 -8.42
C ASP A 84 2.55 8.96 -9.95
N ARG A 85 3.34 8.05 -10.51
CA ARG A 85 3.27 7.70 -11.94
C ARG A 85 1.90 7.16 -12.36
N GLY A 86 1.25 6.37 -11.50
CA GLY A 86 -0.12 5.91 -11.73
C GLY A 86 -1.12 7.07 -11.76
N ILE A 87 -1.00 8.01 -10.83
CA ILE A 87 -1.82 9.22 -10.77
C ILE A 87 -1.61 10.09 -12.00
N ASP A 88 -0.36 10.31 -12.41
CA ASP A 88 -0.01 11.07 -13.63
C ASP A 88 -0.59 10.41 -14.89
N ALA A 89 -0.64 9.09 -14.93
CA ALA A 89 -1.29 8.30 -15.96
C ALA A 89 -2.84 8.29 -15.84
N ARG A 90 -3.41 9.09 -14.92
CA ARG A 90 -4.85 9.22 -14.66
C ARG A 90 -5.53 7.91 -14.21
N VAL A 91 -4.81 7.02 -13.57
CA VAL A 91 -5.41 5.85 -12.92
C VAL A 91 -6.25 6.34 -11.73
N GLN A 92 -7.56 6.14 -11.82
CA GLN A 92 -8.46 6.51 -10.73
C GLN A 92 -8.28 5.55 -9.56
N THR A 93 -7.92 6.08 -8.40
CA THR A 93 -7.62 5.30 -7.20
C THR A 93 -8.60 5.67 -6.10
N ARG A 94 -9.36 4.69 -5.63
CA ARG A 94 -10.26 4.85 -4.47
C ARG A 94 -9.47 4.81 -3.16
N ALA A 95 -8.52 3.88 -3.05
CA ALA A 95 -7.63 3.74 -1.91
C ALA A 95 -6.37 2.95 -2.28
N VAL A 96 -5.32 3.12 -1.51
CA VAL A 96 -4.09 2.34 -1.61
C VAL A 96 -4.13 1.20 -0.60
N VAL A 97 -3.72 0.01 -1.04
CA VAL A 97 -3.60 -1.17 -0.18
C VAL A 97 -2.17 -1.67 -0.21
N ALA A 98 -1.59 -1.93 0.96
CA ALA A 98 -0.22 -2.43 1.07
C ALA A 98 -0.07 -3.41 2.25
N ASP A 99 1.04 -4.16 2.26
CA ASP A 99 1.37 -5.08 3.35
C ASP A 99 2.07 -4.37 4.52
N ALA A 100 2.34 -5.12 5.60
CA ALA A 100 3.00 -4.61 6.78
C ALA A 100 4.45 -4.15 6.52
N GLY A 101 5.09 -4.64 5.46
CA GLY A 101 6.41 -4.15 5.06
C GLY A 101 6.41 -2.67 4.66
N TYR A 102 5.25 -2.15 4.24
CA TYR A 102 5.01 -0.73 3.97
C TYR A 102 4.28 -0.04 5.12
N GLY A 103 3.26 -0.70 5.70
CA GLY A 103 2.46 -0.11 6.77
C GLY A 103 3.22 0.18 8.06
N ASP A 104 4.32 -0.52 8.30
CA ASP A 104 5.23 -0.27 9.44
C ASP A 104 6.22 0.88 9.17
N GLN A 105 6.17 1.51 7.99
CA GLN A 105 7.04 2.63 7.63
C GLN A 105 6.31 3.98 7.78
N PRO A 106 6.57 4.77 8.83
CA PRO A 106 5.91 6.05 9.03
C PRO A 106 6.05 6.99 7.82
N THR A 107 7.22 6.98 7.15
CA THR A 107 7.48 7.81 5.97
C THR A 107 6.62 7.46 4.77
N PHE A 108 6.25 6.19 4.62
CA PHE A 108 5.34 5.75 3.57
C PHE A 108 3.91 6.21 3.85
N LEU A 109 3.44 6.06 5.09
CA LEU A 109 2.11 6.49 5.49
C LEU A 109 1.97 8.01 5.43
N ASP A 110 2.96 8.77 5.95
CA ASP A 110 3.02 10.23 5.81
C ASP A 110 2.94 10.62 4.34
N GLY A 111 3.70 9.94 3.47
CA GLY A 111 3.68 10.20 2.03
C GLY A 111 2.34 9.92 1.35
N LEU A 112 1.55 8.95 1.81
CA LEU A 112 0.18 8.71 1.32
C LEU A 112 -0.77 9.81 1.82
N GLU A 113 -0.67 10.18 3.10
CA GLU A 113 -1.49 11.23 3.71
C GLU A 113 -1.22 12.61 3.09
N ASP A 114 0.05 12.95 2.81
CA ASP A 114 0.46 14.19 2.10
C ASP A 114 -0.17 14.30 0.70
N ARG A 115 -0.44 13.16 0.07
CA ARG A 115 -1.13 13.06 -1.24
C ARG A 115 -2.64 12.99 -1.12
N CYS A 116 -3.18 13.06 0.09
CA CYS A 116 -4.60 12.84 0.38
C CYS A 116 -5.13 11.50 -0.18
N LEU A 117 -4.30 10.45 -0.16
CA LEU A 117 -4.67 9.12 -0.65
C LEU A 117 -5.22 8.26 0.50
N PRO A 118 -6.53 7.96 0.49
CA PRO A 118 -7.09 6.99 1.43
C PRO A 118 -6.36 5.65 1.31
N HIS A 119 -6.18 4.96 2.42
CA HIS A 119 -5.45 3.70 2.40
C HIS A 119 -5.89 2.71 3.50
N VAL A 120 -5.70 1.42 3.21
CA VAL A 120 -5.71 0.34 4.19
C VAL A 120 -4.41 -0.44 4.06
N VAL A 121 -3.61 -0.47 5.10
CA VAL A 121 -2.33 -1.16 5.10
C VAL A 121 -2.26 -2.20 6.21
N GLY A 122 -1.67 -3.36 5.92
CA GLY A 122 -1.28 -4.27 6.97
C GLY A 122 -0.26 -3.60 7.90
N VAL A 123 -0.30 -3.91 9.18
CA VAL A 123 0.68 -3.44 10.16
C VAL A 123 1.09 -4.59 11.07
N SER A 124 2.29 -4.51 11.65
CA SER A 124 2.75 -5.50 12.63
C SER A 124 2.00 -5.37 13.96
N SER A 125 1.95 -6.44 14.74
CA SER A 125 1.37 -6.46 16.08
C SER A 125 2.01 -5.46 17.03
N SER A 126 3.28 -5.14 16.82
CA SER A 126 4.12 -4.30 17.68
C SER A 126 4.08 -2.80 17.33
N ILE A 127 3.49 -2.41 16.18
CA ILE A 127 3.35 -0.99 15.86
C ILE A 127 2.49 -0.27 16.91
N ARG A 128 2.81 0.98 17.17
CA ARG A 128 2.21 1.69 18.31
C ARG A 128 1.23 2.77 17.85
N PHE A 129 0.12 2.83 18.58
CA PHE A 129 -0.95 3.82 18.39
C PHE A 129 -1.38 4.41 19.73
N ARG A 130 -2.13 5.52 19.68
CA ARG A 130 -2.90 6.07 20.80
C ARG A 130 -4.39 5.96 20.49
N LEU A 131 -5.21 5.66 21.47
CA LEU A 131 -6.66 5.71 21.30
C LEU A 131 -7.09 7.16 21.02
N ALA A 132 -7.95 7.35 20.04
CA ALA A 132 -8.42 8.68 19.66
C ALA A 132 -9.17 9.35 20.82
N GLU A 133 -10.00 8.61 21.53
CA GLU A 133 -10.73 9.10 22.70
C GLU A 133 -9.80 9.67 23.77
N GLU A 134 -8.69 8.97 24.10
CA GLU A 134 -7.74 9.44 25.12
C GLU A 134 -6.98 10.69 24.66
N VAL A 135 -6.66 10.80 23.36
CA VAL A 135 -5.98 11.97 22.80
C VAL A 135 -6.91 13.18 22.75
N GLU A 136 -8.17 12.96 22.37
CA GLU A 136 -9.18 14.02 22.24
C GLU A 136 -9.65 14.56 23.62
N GLN A 137 -9.52 13.74 24.67
CA GLN A 137 -9.80 14.12 26.07
C GLN A 137 -8.56 14.68 26.77
N ASP A 138 -7.38 14.65 26.16
CA ASP A 138 -6.14 15.20 26.77
C ASP A 138 -6.27 16.71 26.93
N PRO A 139 -6.16 17.27 28.15
CA PRO A 139 -6.29 18.72 28.39
C PRO A 139 -5.17 19.56 27.75
N GLY A 140 -4.17 18.89 27.12
CA GLY A 140 -3.05 19.57 26.49
C GLY A 140 -1.89 19.88 27.43
N ASP A 141 -1.00 20.78 26.99
CA ASP A 141 0.21 21.11 27.73
C ASP A 141 -0.10 21.99 28.94
N GLU A 142 0.02 21.43 30.15
CA GLU A 142 0.16 22.26 31.35
C GLU A 142 1.57 22.83 31.41
N PRO A 143 1.74 24.13 31.54
CA PRO A 143 3.07 24.73 31.71
C PRO A 143 3.72 24.15 32.97
N PRO A 144 5.01 23.80 32.92
CA PRO A 144 5.70 23.32 34.10
C PRO A 144 5.65 24.38 35.20
N PRO A 145 5.57 24.01 36.49
CA PRO A 145 5.57 24.95 37.57
C PRO A 145 6.82 25.83 37.51
N PRO A 146 6.74 27.12 37.95
CA PRO A 146 7.85 28.05 37.92
C PRO A 146 9.09 27.44 38.56
N TYR A 147 10.25 27.62 37.93
CA TYR A 147 11.53 27.14 38.46
C TYR A 147 11.88 27.89 39.74
N GLN A 148 12.08 27.18 40.84
CA GLN A 148 12.38 27.73 42.16
C GLN A 148 13.89 27.84 42.44
N GLY A 149 14.75 27.70 41.43
CA GLY A 149 16.20 27.91 41.58
C GLY A 149 16.97 26.71 42.18
N VAL A 150 16.30 25.60 42.51
CA VAL A 150 16.93 24.40 43.11
C VAL A 150 16.71 23.18 42.20
N GLY A 151 17.81 22.54 41.80
CA GLY A 151 17.77 21.33 40.96
C GLY A 151 17.55 21.62 39.48
N ARG A 152 17.25 20.56 38.69
CA ARG A 152 16.96 20.71 37.26
C ARG A 152 15.51 21.19 37.04
N PRO A 153 15.29 22.23 36.22
CA PRO A 153 13.94 22.64 35.86
C PRO A 153 13.08 21.50 35.41
N ARG A 154 11.83 21.41 35.88
CA ARG A 154 10.85 20.42 35.40
C ARG A 154 10.51 20.75 33.95
N LYS A 155 10.48 19.73 33.12
CA LYS A 155 10.02 19.84 31.72
C LYS A 155 8.50 19.69 31.68
N ALA A 156 7.86 20.34 30.70
CA ALA A 156 6.48 20.04 30.36
C ALA A 156 6.33 18.55 30.03
N LYS A 157 5.20 17.95 30.41
CA LYS A 157 4.88 16.59 30.04
C LYS A 157 4.65 16.52 28.54
N THR A 158 5.27 15.54 27.89
CA THR A 158 5.03 15.25 26.48
C THR A 158 3.67 14.55 26.30
N LEU A 159 3.14 14.52 25.08
CA LEU A 159 1.94 13.73 24.79
C LEU A 159 2.12 12.25 25.19
N GLU A 160 3.33 11.66 25.01
CA GLU A 160 3.61 10.29 25.44
C GLU A 160 3.55 10.11 26.97
N ASP A 161 3.85 11.16 27.73
CA ASP A 161 3.74 11.12 29.19
C ASP A 161 2.29 11.23 29.68
N ARG A 162 1.40 11.88 28.91
CA ARG A 162 -0.01 12.08 29.24
C ARG A 162 -0.88 10.96 28.66
N VAL A 163 -0.67 10.64 27.39
CA VAL A 163 -1.38 9.59 26.63
C VAL A 163 -0.35 8.62 26.07
N PRO A 164 0.07 7.62 26.85
CA PRO A 164 1.07 6.64 26.39
C PRO A 164 0.58 5.85 25.18
N SER A 165 1.46 5.71 24.19
CA SER A 165 1.17 4.85 23.05
C SER A 165 1.18 3.36 23.46
N ARG A 166 0.33 2.54 22.82
CA ARG A 166 0.20 1.09 23.05
C ARG A 166 0.40 0.32 21.75
N GLN A 167 0.82 -0.95 21.85
CA GLN A 167 0.94 -1.81 20.67
C GLN A 167 -0.42 -2.12 20.07
N ALA A 168 -0.48 -2.30 18.75
CA ALA A 168 -1.70 -2.67 18.03
C ALA A 168 -2.36 -3.93 18.62
N SER A 169 -1.55 -4.95 18.95
CA SER A 169 -2.04 -6.17 19.60
C SER A 169 -2.72 -5.89 20.94
N THR A 170 -2.08 -5.09 21.80
CA THR A 170 -2.62 -4.77 23.13
C THR A 170 -3.93 -3.98 23.03
N ILE A 171 -4.00 -2.95 22.16
CA ILE A 171 -5.23 -2.17 21.99
C ILE A 171 -6.40 -3.06 21.57
N LEU A 172 -6.17 -4.00 20.65
CA LEU A 172 -7.21 -4.87 20.14
C LEU A 172 -7.56 -6.03 21.10
N GLU A 173 -6.61 -6.48 21.90
CA GLU A 173 -6.85 -7.48 22.96
C GLU A 173 -7.67 -6.91 24.13
N ASP A 174 -7.51 -5.63 24.42
CA ASP A 174 -8.26 -4.92 25.46
C ASP A 174 -9.73 -4.63 25.03
N LEU A 175 -10.09 -4.81 23.74
CA LEU A 175 -11.46 -4.60 23.29
C LEU A 175 -12.40 -5.69 23.86
N PRO A 176 -13.61 -5.29 24.33
CA PRO A 176 -14.61 -6.24 24.80
C PRO A 176 -15.09 -7.15 23.66
N ASP A 177 -15.60 -8.33 23.99
CA ASP A 177 -15.93 -9.35 22.98
C ASP A 177 -17.08 -8.93 22.05
N ASP A 178 -17.99 -8.08 22.50
CA ASP A 178 -19.10 -7.50 21.72
C ASP A 178 -18.63 -6.50 20.66
N ALA A 179 -17.43 -5.94 20.79
CA ALA A 179 -16.79 -5.12 19.74
C ALA A 179 -16.32 -5.94 18.53
N TRP A 180 -16.29 -7.27 18.66
CA TRP A 180 -15.83 -8.17 17.61
C TRP A 180 -17.00 -8.76 16.81
N HIS A 181 -17.09 -8.41 15.53
CA HIS A 181 -18.12 -8.87 14.60
C HIS A 181 -17.64 -10.06 13.78
N THR A 182 -18.49 -11.08 13.64
CA THR A 182 -18.22 -12.23 12.77
C THR A 182 -18.62 -11.87 11.34
N ILE A 183 -17.65 -11.82 10.43
CA ILE A 183 -17.85 -11.38 9.05
C ILE A 183 -17.34 -12.45 8.09
N ALA A 184 -18.19 -12.82 7.10
CA ALA A 184 -17.81 -13.61 5.95
C ALA A 184 -17.28 -12.66 4.86
N TRP A 185 -15.99 -12.64 4.67
CA TRP A 185 -15.34 -11.66 3.78
C TRP A 185 -15.07 -12.19 2.37
N ARG A 186 -15.18 -13.49 2.18
CA ARG A 186 -14.97 -14.13 0.87
C ARG A 186 -15.66 -15.49 0.79
N GLU A 187 -16.22 -15.79 -0.36
CA GLU A 187 -16.63 -17.13 -0.75
C GLU A 187 -15.43 -17.91 -1.30
N ALA A 188 -15.26 -19.15 -0.87
CA ALA A 188 -14.24 -20.06 -1.36
C ALA A 188 -14.87 -21.38 -1.73
N SER A 189 -14.16 -22.22 -2.51
CA SER A 189 -14.63 -23.55 -2.96
C SER A 189 -15.04 -24.49 -1.82
N LYS A 190 -14.58 -24.23 -0.59
CA LYS A 190 -14.91 -25.00 0.64
C LYS A 190 -15.88 -24.28 1.58
N GLY A 191 -16.59 -23.25 1.10
CA GLY A 191 -17.49 -22.42 1.87
C GLY A 191 -16.95 -21.06 2.21
N ALA A 192 -17.75 -20.23 2.88
CA ALA A 192 -17.37 -18.86 3.23
C ALA A 192 -16.18 -18.80 4.19
N LEU A 193 -15.26 -17.93 3.90
CA LEU A 193 -14.15 -17.60 4.80
C LEU A 193 -14.63 -16.60 5.83
N VAL A 194 -14.79 -17.07 7.07
CA VAL A 194 -15.36 -16.33 8.18
C VAL A 194 -14.30 -16.11 9.25
N LYS A 195 -14.19 -14.86 9.73
CA LYS A 195 -13.34 -14.47 10.85
C LYS A 195 -14.05 -13.43 11.71
N ARG A 196 -13.47 -13.08 12.85
CA ARG A 196 -13.94 -11.99 13.69
C ARG A 196 -13.08 -10.76 13.46
N PHE A 197 -13.75 -9.62 13.34
CA PHE A 197 -13.13 -8.31 13.09
C PHE A 197 -13.64 -7.30 14.10
N ALA A 198 -12.74 -6.41 14.50
CA ALA A 198 -13.06 -5.23 15.30
C ALA A 198 -12.29 -4.03 14.76
N ARG A 199 -12.80 -2.82 14.99
CA ARG A 199 -12.05 -1.60 14.70
C ARG A 199 -12.17 -0.60 15.83
N VAL A 200 -11.12 0.18 16.02
CA VAL A 200 -11.07 1.25 17.01
C VAL A 200 -10.39 2.48 16.42
N ARG A 201 -10.86 3.66 16.81
CA ARG A 201 -10.31 4.93 16.34
C ARG A 201 -8.96 5.20 17.03
N VAL A 202 -7.93 5.50 16.26
CA VAL A 202 -6.57 5.68 16.78
C VAL A 202 -5.82 6.79 16.05
N TYR A 203 -4.80 7.32 16.75
CA TYR A 203 -3.76 8.15 16.15
C TYR A 203 -2.48 7.34 16.01
N ARG A 204 -1.82 7.44 14.86
CA ARG A 204 -0.46 6.90 14.69
C ARG A 204 0.51 7.64 15.59
N VAL A 205 1.56 6.95 16.03
CA VAL A 205 2.68 7.61 16.68
C VAL A 205 3.52 8.30 15.62
N GLY A 206 3.42 9.63 15.54
CA GLY A 206 4.18 10.46 14.62
C GLY A 206 5.67 10.52 14.97
N ARG A 207 6.46 11.18 14.14
CA ARG A 207 7.86 11.48 14.43
C ARG A 207 7.94 12.42 15.64
N ARG A 208 8.97 12.23 16.46
CA ARG A 208 9.18 13.09 17.64
C ARG A 208 9.24 14.55 17.23
N GLY A 209 8.37 15.39 17.80
CA GLY A 209 8.28 16.82 17.52
C GLY A 209 7.49 17.18 16.26
N ALA A 210 6.93 16.21 15.53
CA ALA A 210 5.97 16.48 14.45
C ALA A 210 4.56 16.72 15.02
N ALA A 211 3.71 17.36 14.21
CA ALA A 211 2.28 17.44 14.50
C ALA A 211 1.68 16.04 14.61
N LEU A 212 0.61 15.91 15.40
CA LEU A 212 -0.12 14.66 15.52
C LEU A 212 -0.74 14.32 14.14
N PRO A 213 -0.49 13.11 13.58
CA PRO A 213 -1.13 12.69 12.36
C PRO A 213 -2.66 12.67 12.51
N SER A 214 -3.39 12.68 11.40
CA SER A 214 -4.84 12.54 11.44
C SER A 214 -5.25 11.17 11.99
N ALA A 215 -6.42 11.12 12.67
CA ALA A 215 -6.95 9.88 13.20
C ALA A 215 -7.36 8.91 12.09
N GLY A 216 -7.14 7.63 12.32
CA GLY A 216 -7.54 6.53 11.45
C GLY A 216 -8.19 5.41 12.23
N TRP A 217 -8.38 4.27 11.59
CA TRP A 217 -8.94 3.07 12.18
C TRP A 217 -7.89 1.98 12.31
N LEU A 218 -7.67 1.49 13.51
CA LEU A 218 -6.95 0.23 13.73
C LEU A 218 -7.97 -0.90 13.63
N ILE A 219 -7.76 -1.83 12.70
CA ILE A 219 -8.64 -2.97 12.44
C ILE A 219 -7.91 -4.24 12.86
N GLY A 220 -8.57 -5.05 13.68
CA GLY A 220 -8.10 -6.36 14.08
C GLY A 220 -8.84 -7.48 13.36
N GLU A 221 -8.12 -8.53 13.02
CA GLU A 221 -8.63 -9.77 12.46
C GLU A 221 -8.18 -10.93 13.34
N ARG A 222 -9.13 -11.77 13.78
CA ARG A 222 -8.84 -12.98 14.55
C ARG A 222 -9.68 -14.18 14.10
N PRO A 223 -9.22 -15.42 14.30
CA PRO A 223 -10.05 -16.60 14.04
C PRO A 223 -11.37 -16.57 14.83
N VAL A 224 -12.40 -17.24 14.31
CA VAL A 224 -13.61 -17.55 15.09
C VAL A 224 -13.23 -18.49 16.23
N GLU A 225 -13.98 -18.43 17.31
CA GLU A 225 -13.75 -19.27 18.48
C GLU A 225 -13.67 -20.76 18.11
N GLY A 226 -12.73 -21.47 18.71
CA GLY A 226 -12.45 -22.87 18.42
C GLY A 226 -11.69 -23.18 17.12
N ARG A 227 -11.37 -22.13 16.31
CA ARG A 227 -10.55 -22.29 15.10
C ARG A 227 -9.14 -21.75 15.31
N GLN A 228 -8.14 -22.47 14.82
CA GLN A 228 -6.77 -21.96 14.76
C GLN A 228 -6.60 -21.03 13.55
N GLY A 229 -5.74 -20.02 13.69
CA GLY A 229 -5.40 -19.12 12.61
C GLY A 229 -4.60 -17.91 13.09
N GLU A 230 -4.03 -17.21 12.12
CA GLU A 230 -3.22 -16.02 12.36
C GLU A 230 -4.11 -14.81 12.70
N ARG A 231 -3.66 -13.99 13.64
CA ARG A 231 -4.20 -12.66 13.91
C ARG A 231 -3.54 -11.67 12.96
N LYS A 232 -4.32 -10.74 12.38
CA LYS A 232 -3.82 -9.70 11.50
C LYS A 232 -4.28 -8.34 11.99
N TYR A 233 -3.49 -7.35 11.64
CA TYR A 233 -3.69 -5.97 12.04
C TYR A 233 -3.59 -5.08 10.81
N TYR A 234 -4.51 -4.11 10.69
CA TYR A 234 -4.53 -3.17 9.59
C TYR A 234 -4.73 -1.76 10.14
N PHE A 235 -4.18 -0.79 9.44
CA PHE A 235 -4.46 0.61 9.68
C PHE A 235 -5.16 1.20 8.45
N ALA A 236 -6.30 1.84 8.65
CA ALA A 236 -7.09 2.49 7.61
C ALA A 236 -7.18 3.99 7.88
N TRP A 237 -6.92 4.81 6.85
CA TRP A 237 -7.00 6.26 6.93
C TRP A 237 -7.76 6.85 5.75
N GLY A 238 -8.52 7.94 5.98
CA GLY A 238 -9.31 8.62 4.94
C GLY A 238 -10.53 7.83 4.46
N LEU A 239 -10.95 6.80 5.21
CA LEU A 239 -12.04 5.89 4.86
C LEU A 239 -13.16 5.90 5.92
N ASP A 240 -13.41 7.05 6.55
CA ASP A 240 -14.32 7.19 7.67
C ASP A 240 -15.78 6.88 7.31
N ARG A 241 -16.15 7.10 6.04
CA ARG A 241 -17.51 6.84 5.53
C ARG A 241 -17.73 5.38 5.10
N MET A 242 -16.68 4.54 5.13
CA MET A 242 -16.78 3.13 4.76
C MET A 242 -17.23 2.29 5.95
N SER A 243 -18.05 1.27 5.67
CA SER A 243 -18.38 0.24 6.64
C SER A 243 -17.14 -0.57 7.04
N LEU A 244 -17.21 -1.32 8.14
CA LEU A 244 -16.13 -2.24 8.52
C LEU A 244 -15.95 -3.33 7.46
N GLU A 245 -17.04 -3.84 6.91
CA GLU A 245 -17.06 -4.87 5.86
C GLU A 245 -16.33 -4.39 4.60
N ASP A 246 -16.62 -3.16 4.14
CA ASP A 246 -15.96 -2.59 2.98
C ASP A 246 -14.45 -2.36 3.21
N GLN A 247 -14.06 -1.92 4.42
CA GLN A 247 -12.65 -1.78 4.78
C GLN A 247 -11.93 -3.13 4.81
N ILE A 248 -12.60 -4.19 5.26
CA ILE A 248 -12.08 -5.56 5.27
C ILE A 248 -11.93 -6.08 3.82
N GLU A 249 -12.97 -5.92 2.97
CA GLU A 249 -12.90 -6.30 1.56
C GLU A 249 -11.70 -5.62 0.89
N LEU A 250 -11.53 -4.34 1.15
CA LEU A 250 -10.41 -3.57 0.62
C LEU A 250 -9.05 -4.08 1.13
N ALA A 251 -8.91 -4.32 2.45
CA ALA A 251 -7.67 -4.87 3.03
C ALA A 251 -7.30 -6.23 2.43
N HIS A 252 -8.29 -7.06 2.21
CA HIS A 252 -8.11 -8.40 1.65
C HIS A 252 -7.92 -8.41 0.13
N SER A 253 -8.23 -7.34 -0.62
CA SER A 253 -7.97 -7.25 -2.06
C SER A 253 -6.48 -7.39 -2.40
N ARG A 254 -5.59 -7.13 -1.44
CA ARG A 254 -4.13 -7.30 -1.58
C ARG A 254 -3.71 -8.72 -2.04
N TRP A 255 -4.48 -9.76 -1.74
CA TRP A 255 -4.14 -11.12 -2.17
C TRP A 255 -4.01 -11.27 -3.69
N ILE A 256 -4.64 -10.39 -4.44
CA ILE A 256 -4.59 -10.38 -5.91
C ILE A 256 -3.17 -10.16 -6.42
N ILE A 257 -2.38 -9.32 -5.72
CA ILE A 257 -0.97 -9.12 -6.06
C ILE A 257 -0.14 -10.39 -5.84
N GLU A 258 -0.47 -11.18 -4.82
CA GLU A 258 0.20 -12.46 -4.57
C GLU A 258 -0.12 -13.44 -5.70
N ARG A 259 -1.37 -13.48 -6.15
CA ARG A 259 -1.80 -14.28 -7.30
C ARG A 259 -1.09 -13.84 -8.58
N PHE A 260 -1.04 -12.52 -8.86
CA PHE A 260 -0.26 -12.00 -9.99
C PHE A 260 1.18 -12.52 -9.97
N TYR A 261 1.87 -12.44 -8.82
CA TYR A 261 3.25 -12.93 -8.76
C TYR A 261 3.36 -14.45 -8.93
N GLN A 262 2.39 -15.21 -8.46
CA GLN A 262 2.33 -16.64 -8.67
C GLN A 262 2.18 -16.97 -10.15
N ASP A 263 1.20 -16.38 -10.82
CA ASP A 263 0.94 -16.58 -12.24
C ASP A 263 2.09 -16.04 -13.11
N ALA A 264 2.60 -14.86 -12.80
CA ALA A 264 3.71 -14.25 -13.53
C ALA A 264 5.02 -15.06 -13.45
N LYS A 265 5.29 -15.70 -12.31
CA LYS A 265 6.45 -16.58 -12.15
C LYS A 265 6.21 -17.97 -12.77
N GLY A 266 5.04 -18.56 -12.52
CA GLY A 266 4.73 -19.91 -13.01
C GLY A 266 4.52 -19.99 -14.51
N GLU A 267 3.84 -18.98 -15.09
CA GLU A 267 3.35 -19.06 -16.48
C GLU A 267 4.06 -18.07 -17.42
N LEU A 268 4.55 -16.94 -16.90
CA LEU A 268 5.11 -15.85 -17.72
C LEU A 268 6.62 -15.66 -17.52
N GLY A 269 7.26 -16.48 -16.71
CA GLY A 269 8.71 -16.48 -16.52
C GLY A 269 9.26 -15.23 -15.84
N LEU A 270 8.51 -14.58 -14.95
CA LEU A 270 8.94 -13.35 -14.27
C LEU A 270 10.29 -13.51 -13.54
N ASP A 271 10.60 -14.70 -13.02
CA ASP A 271 11.85 -15.01 -12.31
C ASP A 271 12.92 -15.69 -13.16
N ASP A 272 12.65 -15.97 -14.43
CA ASP A 272 13.58 -16.63 -15.36
C ASP A 272 14.67 -15.71 -15.91
N TYR A 273 14.60 -14.40 -15.60
CA TYR A 273 15.60 -13.46 -16.09
C TYR A 273 16.98 -13.67 -15.48
N GLU A 274 17.93 -14.13 -16.29
CA GLU A 274 19.34 -14.37 -15.90
C GLU A 274 20.30 -13.24 -16.29
N GLY A 275 19.79 -12.18 -16.91
CA GLY A 275 20.59 -11.03 -17.33
C GLY A 275 21.17 -10.22 -16.17
N ARG A 276 22.18 -9.41 -16.49
CA ARG A 276 22.95 -8.63 -15.49
C ARG A 276 22.64 -7.14 -15.50
N PHE A 277 21.94 -6.64 -16.53
CA PHE A 277 21.82 -5.23 -16.83
C PHE A 277 20.48 -4.64 -16.40
N TRP A 278 20.52 -3.40 -15.93
CA TRP A 278 19.34 -2.62 -15.55
C TRP A 278 18.26 -2.53 -16.65
N PRO A 279 18.62 -2.11 -17.89
CA PRO A 279 17.59 -2.02 -18.94
C PRO A 279 17.00 -3.37 -19.30
N GLY A 280 17.79 -4.44 -19.26
CA GLY A 280 17.33 -5.79 -19.57
C GLY A 280 16.29 -6.27 -18.55
N MET A 281 16.53 -6.07 -17.25
CA MET A 281 15.60 -6.42 -16.19
C MET A 281 14.26 -5.66 -16.32
N HIS A 282 14.31 -4.34 -16.56
CA HIS A 282 13.08 -3.55 -16.70
C HIS A 282 12.30 -3.90 -17.97
N ARG A 283 12.96 -4.20 -19.09
CA ARG A 283 12.29 -4.67 -20.32
C ARG A 283 11.63 -6.02 -20.10
N HIS A 284 12.32 -6.96 -19.44
CA HIS A 284 11.74 -8.27 -19.11
C HIS A 284 10.48 -8.12 -18.26
N VAL A 285 10.56 -7.36 -17.15
CA VAL A 285 9.39 -7.12 -16.29
C VAL A 285 8.25 -6.45 -17.06
N ALA A 286 8.55 -5.45 -17.90
CA ALA A 286 7.53 -4.77 -18.71
C ALA A 286 6.82 -5.72 -19.69
N LEU A 287 7.56 -6.65 -20.31
CA LEU A 287 6.99 -7.67 -21.20
C LEU A 287 6.09 -8.65 -20.44
N VAL A 288 6.50 -9.10 -19.25
CA VAL A 288 5.68 -9.95 -18.38
C VAL A 288 4.40 -9.23 -17.95
N MET A 289 4.50 -7.97 -17.52
CA MET A 289 3.33 -7.16 -17.15
C MET A 289 2.38 -6.97 -18.35
N LEU A 290 2.91 -6.73 -19.55
CA LEU A 290 2.12 -6.60 -20.77
C LEU A 290 1.42 -7.91 -21.13
N ALA A 291 2.12 -9.04 -21.04
CA ALA A 291 1.55 -10.37 -21.30
C ALA A 291 0.42 -10.68 -20.32
N HIS A 292 0.62 -10.42 -19.02
CA HIS A 292 -0.43 -10.57 -18.01
C HIS A 292 -1.64 -9.69 -18.31
N SER A 293 -1.41 -8.41 -18.63
CA SER A 293 -2.47 -7.47 -19.00
C SER A 293 -3.27 -7.93 -20.21
N TYR A 294 -2.60 -8.48 -21.23
CA TYR A 294 -3.26 -9.05 -22.40
C TYR A 294 -4.14 -10.25 -22.04
N LEU A 295 -3.63 -11.16 -21.18
CA LEU A 295 -4.40 -12.30 -20.72
C LEU A 295 -5.61 -11.90 -19.89
N ALA A 296 -5.46 -10.91 -18.99
CA ALA A 296 -6.57 -10.38 -18.19
C ALA A 296 -7.65 -9.74 -19.07
N LEU A 297 -7.27 -8.96 -20.07
CA LEU A 297 -8.20 -8.40 -21.06
C LEU A 297 -8.93 -9.50 -21.83
N ARG A 298 -8.20 -10.48 -22.31
CA ARG A 298 -8.79 -11.58 -23.09
C ARG A 298 -9.80 -12.38 -22.27
N GLN A 299 -9.53 -12.59 -20.98
CA GLN A 299 -10.47 -13.26 -20.07
C GLN A 299 -11.75 -12.43 -19.86
N SER A 300 -11.61 -11.10 -19.79
CA SER A 300 -12.74 -10.20 -19.52
C SER A 300 -13.65 -9.99 -20.76
N TYR A 301 -13.07 -9.93 -21.95
CA TYR A 301 -13.80 -9.61 -23.20
C TYR A 301 -14.05 -10.82 -24.12
N GLY A 302 -13.59 -12.03 -23.74
CA GLY A 302 -13.74 -13.23 -24.56
C GLY A 302 -12.83 -13.27 -25.80
N PRO A 303 -13.01 -14.25 -26.70
CA PRO A 303 -12.10 -14.50 -27.83
C PRO A 303 -12.18 -13.45 -28.95
N GLU A 304 -13.09 -12.50 -28.92
CA GLU A 304 -13.32 -11.53 -30.02
C GLU A 304 -12.17 -10.53 -30.24
N ILE A 305 -11.20 -10.42 -29.33
CA ILE A 305 -10.05 -9.50 -29.46
C ILE A 305 -8.95 -10.02 -30.41
N THR A 306 -9.07 -11.23 -30.98
CA THR A 306 -7.96 -11.92 -31.64
C THR A 306 -7.89 -11.78 -33.16
N GLU A 307 -8.77 -11.07 -33.84
CA GLU A 307 -8.58 -10.79 -35.26
C GLU A 307 -8.05 -9.36 -35.49
N PRO A 308 -6.81 -9.18 -35.99
CA PRO A 308 -6.44 -7.93 -36.60
C PRO A 308 -7.39 -7.75 -37.78
N ALA A 309 -8.10 -6.61 -37.82
CA ALA A 309 -8.96 -6.27 -38.95
C ALA A 309 -8.21 -6.54 -40.28
N ARG A 310 -8.60 -7.58 -40.99
CA ARG A 310 -8.19 -7.78 -42.37
C ARG A 310 -8.64 -6.55 -43.11
N THR A 311 -7.70 -5.77 -43.59
CA THR A 311 -7.94 -4.63 -44.50
C THR A 311 -8.55 -5.14 -45.77
N GLY A 312 -9.87 -5.25 -45.78
CA GLY A 312 -10.71 -5.47 -46.92
C GLY A 312 -11.66 -4.27 -46.98
N ARG A 313 -11.43 -3.40 -47.96
CA ARG A 313 -12.37 -2.33 -48.34
C ARG A 313 -13.78 -2.88 -48.46
N SER A 314 -14.73 -2.45 -47.63
CA SER A 314 -16.13 -2.22 -48.03
C SER A 314 -16.90 -1.50 -46.91
N GLN A 315 -17.47 -0.38 -47.29
CA GLN A 315 -18.65 0.34 -46.80
C GLN A 315 -18.94 0.41 -45.29
N ALA A 316 -18.93 1.67 -44.82
CA ALA A 316 -19.36 2.14 -43.54
C ALA A 316 -20.78 1.67 -43.15
N GLN A 317 -20.89 0.97 -42.06
CA GLN A 317 -22.07 0.97 -41.21
C GLN A 317 -21.59 1.34 -39.79
N GLU A 318 -22.17 2.40 -39.26
CA GLU A 318 -21.89 2.87 -37.90
C GLU A 318 -22.26 1.77 -36.87
N PRO A 319 -21.39 1.45 -35.89
CA PRO A 319 -21.76 0.56 -34.81
C PRO A 319 -22.65 1.29 -33.82
N THR A 320 -23.88 0.79 -33.67
CA THR A 320 -24.75 1.15 -32.55
C THR A 320 -24.15 0.64 -31.25
N HIS A 321 -23.66 1.54 -30.41
CA HIS A 321 -23.22 1.22 -29.06
C HIS A 321 -24.41 0.75 -28.22
N PRO A 322 -24.26 -0.36 -27.44
CA PRO A 322 -25.21 -0.66 -26.38
C PRO A 322 -25.07 0.39 -25.26
N PRO A 323 -26.17 0.81 -24.62
CA PRO A 323 -26.11 1.83 -23.58
C PRO A 323 -25.35 1.31 -22.37
N ALA A 324 -24.42 2.11 -21.89
CA ALA A 324 -23.72 1.90 -20.61
C ALA A 324 -24.72 1.85 -19.46
N PRO A 325 -24.52 0.97 -18.44
CA PRO A 325 -25.39 0.95 -17.29
C PRO A 325 -25.24 2.24 -16.48
N THR A 326 -26.25 3.11 -16.58
CA THR A 326 -26.38 4.28 -15.74
C THR A 326 -26.73 3.87 -14.32
N ARG A 327 -25.76 3.89 -13.42
CA ARG A 327 -26.01 4.20 -12.01
C ARG A 327 -25.17 5.41 -11.65
N GLY A 328 -25.82 6.58 -11.77
CA GLY A 328 -25.27 7.85 -11.41
C GLY A 328 -25.02 7.97 -9.92
N PHE A 329 -23.85 8.42 -9.58
CA PHE A 329 -23.58 9.11 -8.32
C PHE A 329 -23.69 10.61 -8.58
N PRO A 330 -24.33 11.38 -7.70
CA PRO A 330 -24.40 12.81 -7.86
C PRO A 330 -23.02 13.45 -7.69
N PRO A 331 -22.68 14.48 -8.47
CA PRO A 331 -21.42 15.20 -8.27
C PRO A 331 -21.52 16.04 -7.00
N GLU A 332 -20.64 15.82 -6.07
CA GLU A 332 -20.48 16.64 -4.88
C GLU A 332 -19.75 17.94 -5.25
N ALA A 333 -20.38 19.06 -4.96
CA ALA A 333 -19.89 20.39 -5.27
C ALA A 333 -18.58 20.68 -4.51
N ALA A 334 -17.53 20.94 -5.26
CA ALA A 334 -16.25 21.43 -4.71
C ALA A 334 -16.45 22.86 -4.18
N ALA A 335 -16.40 23.02 -2.86
CA ALA A 335 -16.30 24.33 -2.22
C ALA A 335 -14.89 24.90 -2.46
N LYS A 336 -14.79 25.96 -3.21
CA LYS A 336 -13.56 26.77 -3.38
C LYS A 336 -13.25 27.50 -2.09
N PRO A 337 -11.99 27.46 -1.56
CA PRO A 337 -11.59 28.34 -0.49
C PRO A 337 -11.44 29.78 -1.01
N GLY A 338 -12.12 30.72 -0.35
CA GLY A 338 -12.09 32.13 -0.66
C GLY A 338 -10.70 32.72 -0.48
N ARG A 339 -10.24 33.39 -1.49
CA ARG A 339 -9.00 34.19 -1.53
C ARG A 339 -9.28 35.53 -0.82
N THR A 340 -8.81 35.69 0.41
CA THR A 340 -8.78 36.99 1.09
C THR A 340 -7.72 37.88 0.44
N GLN A 341 -8.15 38.92 -0.25
CA GLN A 341 -7.31 40.03 -0.64
C GLN A 341 -6.96 40.85 0.62
N LYS A 342 -5.69 41.03 0.87
CA LYS A 342 -5.18 42.10 1.73
C LYS A 342 -5.06 43.36 0.88
N SER A 343 -5.91 44.35 1.15
CA SER A 343 -5.69 45.74 0.74
C SER A 343 -4.71 46.37 1.70
N GLY A 344 -3.66 46.99 1.16
CA GLY A 344 -2.75 47.83 1.92
C GLY A 344 -3.34 49.24 2.18
N SER A 345 -2.96 49.79 3.27
CA SER A 345 -2.63 51.19 3.55
C SER A 345 -1.69 51.19 4.74
#